data_7d68c4de306df3cb4c35ac4a40c48703
#
_entry.id   7d68c4de306df3cb4c35ac4a40c48703
#
_cell.length_a   1.000
_cell.length_b   1.000
_cell.length_c   1.000
_cell.angle_alpha   90.00
_cell.angle_beta   90.00
_cell.angle_gamma   90.00
#
_symmetry.space_group_name_H-M   'P 1'
#
loop_
_entity.id
_entity.type
_entity.pdbx_description
1 polymer ?
#
loop_
_entity_poly.entity_id
_entity_poly.type
_entity_poly.pdbx_seq_one_letter_code
_entity_poly.pdbx_strand_id
1 'polypeptide(L)'
;MDSFSQFIEDCKFLHFDPTMEQLDQLLDFFELMTDYNKKVNLTTITDFEEVCKLHFLDSLIPFVLPEDIFPFPRLSCEKMIDVGTGAGFPGIPLKIFFPDIRLTLMDSLQKRLTFLDEVILSLSLNRKGEIQTLHGRAEELSAPAKKLRQDVPIYRESFDFVVSRAVANLSTLSEYCIPFVKINGFFLSYKAGHVEDEVQQAVKAISLLGGEIIQVYPYTLPNSEIQRSIILIQKKRSTPSEYPRKPGLPSKKPLS
;
A
#
# COMPACT_ATOMS: atom_id res chain seq x y z
N MET A 1 27.15 5.12 -6.18
CA MET A 1 27.22 4.41 -4.89
C MET A 1 27.09 5.36 -3.69
N ASP A 2 27.67 6.55 -3.74
CA ASP A 2 27.58 7.52 -2.63
C ASP A 2 26.15 7.97 -2.30
N SER A 3 25.28 8.08 -3.32
CA SER A 3 23.90 8.55 -3.14
C SER A 3 23.00 7.61 -2.31
N PHE A 4 23.29 6.31 -2.24
CA PHE A 4 22.54 5.33 -1.44
C PHE A 4 23.18 4.97 -0.11
N SER A 5 24.29 5.60 0.29
CA SER A 5 25.04 5.20 1.49
C SER A 5 24.16 5.13 2.73
N GLN A 6 23.37 6.17 3.01
CA GLN A 6 22.49 6.18 4.18
C GLN A 6 21.34 5.17 4.05
N PHE A 7 20.74 5.02 2.87
CA PHE A 7 19.69 4.04 2.63
C PHE A 7 20.18 2.61 2.87
N ILE A 8 21.39 2.28 2.40
CA ILE A 8 22.02 0.96 2.62
C ILE A 8 22.29 0.72 4.12
N GLU A 9 22.77 1.74 4.85
CA GLU A 9 22.96 1.64 6.29
C GLU A 9 21.64 1.43 7.02
N ASP A 10 20.59 2.15 6.64
CA ASP A 10 19.24 2.00 7.20
C ASP A 10 18.67 0.60 6.91
N CYS A 11 18.90 0.06 5.71
CA CYS A 11 18.52 -1.31 5.35
C CYS A 11 19.25 -2.35 6.21
N LYS A 12 20.56 -2.18 6.41
CA LYS A 12 21.36 -3.07 7.28
C LYS A 12 20.90 -3.05 8.73
N PHE A 13 20.51 -1.86 9.22
CA PHE A 13 19.91 -1.73 10.54
C PHE A 13 18.62 -2.56 10.69
N LEU A 14 17.87 -2.71 9.60
CA LEU A 14 16.66 -3.53 9.52
C LEU A 14 16.96 -4.99 9.10
N HIS A 15 18.23 -5.41 9.11
CA HIS A 15 18.69 -6.76 8.80
C HIS A 15 18.38 -7.25 7.37
N PHE A 16 18.37 -6.35 6.39
CA PHE A 16 18.32 -6.74 4.99
C PHE A 16 19.31 -5.95 4.13
N ASP A 17 19.80 -6.58 3.07
CA ASP A 17 20.76 -5.96 2.14
C ASP A 17 20.13 -5.86 0.75
N PRO A 18 19.96 -4.64 0.21
CA PRO A 18 19.49 -4.46 -1.16
C PRO A 18 20.56 -4.91 -2.18
N THR A 19 20.13 -5.58 -3.24
CA THR A 19 21.01 -5.92 -4.36
C THR A 19 21.31 -4.68 -5.22
N MET A 20 22.37 -4.73 -6.03
CA MET A 20 22.67 -3.66 -6.98
C MET A 20 21.52 -3.42 -7.97
N GLU A 21 20.88 -4.50 -8.47
CA GLU A 21 19.72 -4.40 -9.36
C GLU A 21 18.55 -3.65 -8.69
N GLN A 22 18.28 -3.89 -7.41
CA GLN A 22 17.23 -3.18 -6.66
C GLN A 22 17.57 -1.70 -6.46
N LEU A 23 18.84 -1.38 -6.17
CA LEU A 23 19.30 0.01 -6.05
C LEU A 23 19.20 0.76 -7.37
N ASP A 24 19.60 0.14 -8.48
CA ASP A 24 19.48 0.71 -9.82
C ASP A 24 17.99 0.96 -10.16
N GLN A 25 17.11 0.00 -9.90
CA GLN A 25 15.67 0.18 -10.11
C GLN A 25 15.06 1.29 -9.23
N LEU A 26 15.51 1.46 -7.99
CA LEU A 26 15.08 2.57 -7.13
C LEU A 26 15.56 3.93 -7.66
N LEU A 27 16.78 4.00 -8.20
CA LEU A 27 17.30 5.22 -8.81
C LEU A 27 16.51 5.59 -10.05
N ASP A 28 16.31 4.65 -10.96
CA ASP A 28 15.52 4.86 -12.17
C ASP A 28 14.08 5.29 -11.81
N PHE A 29 13.48 4.67 -10.79
CA PHE A 29 12.15 5.07 -10.30
C PHE A 29 12.14 6.51 -9.78
N PHE A 30 13.15 6.90 -9.00
CA PHE A 30 13.28 8.26 -8.49
C PHE A 30 13.40 9.28 -9.63
N GLU A 31 14.24 9.00 -10.63
CA GLU A 31 14.45 9.87 -11.79
C GLU A 31 13.16 10.06 -12.60
N LEU A 32 12.48 8.95 -12.92
CA LEU A 32 11.18 8.98 -13.62
C LEU A 32 10.13 9.75 -12.82
N MET A 33 10.03 9.51 -11.51
CA MET A 33 9.08 10.20 -10.63
C MET A 33 9.35 11.69 -10.58
N THR A 34 10.62 12.10 -10.44
CA THR A 34 11.02 13.50 -10.34
C THR A 34 10.77 14.24 -11.66
N ASP A 35 11.06 13.60 -12.79
CA ASP A 35 10.78 14.20 -14.11
C ASP A 35 9.29 14.35 -14.37
N TYR A 36 8.52 13.31 -14.07
CA TYR A 36 7.06 13.34 -14.25
C TYR A 36 6.37 14.31 -13.29
N ASN A 37 6.92 14.48 -12.07
CA ASN A 37 6.42 15.41 -11.06
C ASN A 37 6.42 16.87 -11.51
N LYS A 38 7.29 17.23 -12.45
CA LYS A 38 7.31 18.57 -13.09
C LYS A 38 6.03 18.87 -13.88
N LYS A 39 5.31 17.84 -14.33
CA LYS A 39 4.09 17.93 -15.15
C LYS A 39 2.82 17.62 -14.34
N VAL A 40 2.94 16.70 -13.38
CA VAL A 40 1.81 16.18 -12.61
C VAL A 40 2.27 16.08 -11.16
N ASN A 41 1.68 16.85 -10.27
CA ASN A 41 1.99 16.81 -8.84
C ASN A 41 1.74 15.40 -8.26
N LEU A 42 2.76 14.53 -8.30
CA LEU A 42 2.72 13.17 -7.77
C LEU A 42 3.04 13.15 -6.28
N THR A 43 4.08 13.90 -5.89
CA THR A 43 4.57 14.01 -4.51
C THR A 43 5.15 15.40 -4.25
N THR A 44 5.15 15.81 -2.99
CA THR A 44 5.84 17.03 -2.52
C THR A 44 7.29 16.77 -2.12
N ILE A 45 7.67 15.51 -1.93
CA ILE A 45 9.02 15.09 -1.53
C ILE A 45 9.80 14.77 -2.81
N THR A 46 10.83 15.58 -3.10
CA THR A 46 11.63 15.50 -4.34
C THR A 46 13.13 15.41 -4.07
N ASP A 47 13.56 15.58 -2.84
CA ASP A 47 14.94 15.33 -2.43
C ASP A 47 15.20 13.81 -2.40
N PHE A 48 16.35 13.39 -2.91
CA PHE A 48 16.68 11.97 -3.06
C PHE A 48 16.77 11.24 -1.71
N GLU A 49 17.45 11.84 -0.75
CA GLU A 49 17.64 11.22 0.58
C GLU A 49 16.28 11.13 1.34
N GLU A 50 15.45 12.17 1.22
CA GLU A 50 14.10 12.16 1.77
C GLU A 50 13.22 11.09 1.10
N VAL A 51 13.29 10.93 -0.22
CA VAL A 51 12.55 9.88 -0.94
C VAL A 51 13.02 8.49 -0.52
N CYS A 52 14.33 8.28 -0.40
CA CYS A 52 14.88 7.02 0.09
C CYS A 52 14.35 6.66 1.47
N LYS A 53 14.31 7.61 2.39
CA LYS A 53 13.85 7.40 3.76
C LYS A 53 12.33 7.34 3.89
N LEU A 54 11.62 8.36 3.39
CA LEU A 54 10.18 8.57 3.63
C LEU A 54 9.29 7.79 2.67
N HIS A 55 9.85 7.32 1.56
CA HIS A 55 9.09 6.56 0.57
C HIS A 55 9.62 5.15 0.41
N PHE A 56 10.89 4.94 0.05
CA PHE A 56 11.40 3.61 -0.22
C PHE A 56 11.47 2.76 1.05
N LEU A 57 12.25 3.21 2.04
CA LEU A 57 12.44 2.47 3.28
C LEU A 57 11.13 2.28 4.05
N ASP A 58 10.35 3.36 4.22
CA ASP A 58 9.04 3.33 4.90
C ASP A 58 8.08 2.31 4.28
N SER A 59 8.14 2.12 2.94
CA SER A 59 7.33 1.11 2.25
C SER A 59 7.72 -0.33 2.61
N LEU A 60 9.00 -0.58 2.90
CA LEU A 60 9.56 -1.92 3.09
C LEU A 60 9.47 -2.40 4.55
N ILE A 61 9.52 -1.48 5.53
CA ILE A 61 9.61 -1.82 6.96
C ILE A 61 8.66 -2.93 7.40
N PRO A 62 7.35 -2.91 7.08
CA PRO A 62 6.44 -3.96 7.55
C PRO A 62 6.79 -5.38 7.09
N PHE A 63 7.52 -5.49 5.99
CA PHE A 63 7.80 -6.75 5.32
C PHE A 63 9.21 -7.29 5.62
N VAL A 64 10.04 -6.48 6.27
CA VAL A 64 11.41 -6.85 6.65
C VAL A 64 11.56 -7.02 8.17
N LEU A 65 10.56 -6.63 8.96
CA LEU A 65 10.54 -6.87 10.39
C LEU A 65 10.51 -8.37 10.71
N PRO A 66 11.21 -8.82 11.76
CA PRO A 66 11.09 -10.20 12.27
C PRO A 66 9.64 -10.57 12.61
N GLU A 67 9.26 -11.84 12.38
CA GLU A 67 7.87 -12.31 12.61
C GLU A 67 7.44 -12.24 14.08
N ASP A 68 8.38 -12.32 15.02
CA ASP A 68 8.13 -12.15 16.46
C ASP A 68 7.87 -10.69 16.85
N ILE A 69 8.34 -9.74 16.05
CA ILE A 69 8.09 -8.31 16.22
C ILE A 69 6.80 -7.90 15.49
N PHE A 70 6.65 -8.33 14.26
CA PHE A 70 5.48 -8.04 13.43
C PHE A 70 5.01 -9.30 12.71
N PRO A 71 3.90 -9.94 13.16
CA PRO A 71 3.47 -11.24 12.69
C PRO A 71 2.83 -11.16 11.30
N PHE A 72 3.63 -10.81 10.30
CA PHE A 72 3.20 -10.71 8.93
C PHE A 72 3.79 -11.86 8.11
N PRO A 73 2.98 -12.60 7.34
CA PRO A 73 3.50 -13.69 6.50
C PRO A 73 4.51 -13.16 5.48
N ARG A 74 5.56 -13.92 5.24
CA ARG A 74 6.53 -13.59 4.19
C ARG A 74 5.84 -13.56 2.83
N LEU A 75 6.13 -12.49 2.08
CA LEU A 75 5.60 -12.34 0.72
C LEU A 75 6.28 -13.34 -0.22
N SER A 76 5.48 -14.06 -0.98
CA SER A 76 5.93 -14.94 -2.07
C SER A 76 5.17 -14.61 -3.36
N CYS A 77 4.17 -15.38 -3.73
CA CYS A 77 3.41 -15.19 -4.98
C CYS A 77 1.95 -14.77 -4.74
N GLU A 78 1.67 -14.12 -3.62
CA GLU A 78 0.34 -13.65 -3.23
C GLU A 78 -0.18 -12.55 -4.16
N LYS A 79 -1.51 -12.42 -4.21
CA LYS A 79 -2.19 -11.29 -4.83
C LYS A 79 -2.26 -10.12 -3.87
N MET A 80 -1.62 -9.02 -4.24
CA MET A 80 -1.62 -7.77 -3.48
C MET A 80 -2.28 -6.64 -4.28
N ILE A 81 -3.01 -5.76 -3.61
CA ILE A 81 -3.49 -4.50 -4.16
C ILE A 81 -3.03 -3.34 -3.29
N ASP A 82 -2.50 -2.30 -3.94
CA ASP A 82 -2.19 -1.01 -3.32
C ASP A 82 -3.31 -0.03 -3.63
N VAL A 83 -4.11 0.30 -2.62
CA VAL A 83 -5.33 1.12 -2.76
C VAL A 83 -5.01 2.60 -2.55
N GLY A 84 -5.17 3.39 -3.61
CA GLY A 84 -4.76 4.79 -3.62
C GLY A 84 -3.25 4.95 -3.73
N THR A 85 -2.65 4.19 -4.63
CA THR A 85 -1.20 4.04 -4.78
C THR A 85 -0.44 5.37 -5.03
N GLY A 86 -1.11 6.38 -5.57
CA GLY A 86 -0.50 7.69 -5.81
C GLY A 86 0.67 7.64 -6.79
N ALA A 87 1.85 8.02 -6.32
CA ALA A 87 3.10 7.91 -7.06
C ALA A 87 3.69 6.48 -7.08
N GLY A 88 2.95 5.46 -6.62
CA GLY A 88 3.40 4.08 -6.58
C GLY A 88 3.88 3.61 -5.20
N PHE A 89 3.45 4.25 -4.13
CA PHE A 89 3.89 3.92 -2.77
C PHE A 89 2.74 3.39 -1.89
N PRO A 90 2.92 2.23 -1.24
CA PRO A 90 4.15 1.44 -1.12
C PRO A 90 4.40 0.44 -2.27
N GLY A 91 3.51 0.31 -3.26
CA GLY A 91 3.48 -0.78 -4.22
C GLY A 91 4.75 -0.99 -5.04
N ILE A 92 5.32 0.07 -5.65
CA ILE A 92 6.53 -0.07 -6.50
C ILE A 92 7.76 -0.54 -5.71
N PRO A 93 8.13 0.06 -4.55
CA PRO A 93 9.20 -0.49 -3.72
C PRO A 93 8.98 -1.95 -3.33
N LEU A 94 7.74 -2.32 -2.96
CA LEU A 94 7.41 -3.71 -2.64
C LEU A 94 7.63 -4.63 -3.84
N LYS A 95 7.26 -4.22 -5.05
CA LYS A 95 7.47 -5.02 -6.26
C LYS A 95 8.95 -5.18 -6.61
N ILE A 96 9.77 -4.15 -6.38
CA ILE A 96 11.22 -4.21 -6.58
C ILE A 96 11.87 -5.22 -5.62
N PHE A 97 11.46 -5.21 -4.35
CA PHE A 97 12.07 -6.08 -3.32
C PHE A 97 11.44 -7.48 -3.24
N PHE A 98 10.19 -7.62 -3.62
CA PHE A 98 9.44 -8.88 -3.65
C PHE A 98 8.89 -9.14 -5.07
N PRO A 99 9.77 -9.45 -6.03
CA PRO A 99 9.41 -9.46 -7.46
C PRO A 99 8.37 -10.53 -7.85
N ASP A 100 8.16 -11.55 -7.02
CA ASP A 100 7.24 -12.65 -7.30
C ASP A 100 5.77 -12.33 -6.93
N ILE A 101 5.51 -11.25 -6.16
CA ILE A 101 4.13 -10.84 -5.84
C ILE A 101 3.34 -10.45 -7.10
N ARG A 102 2.06 -10.76 -7.11
CA ARG A 102 1.11 -10.30 -8.13
C ARG A 102 0.46 -9.02 -7.65
N LEU A 103 0.95 -7.88 -8.15
CA LEU A 103 0.60 -6.55 -7.65
C LEU A 103 -0.41 -5.84 -8.56
N THR A 104 -1.44 -5.26 -7.95
CA THR A 104 -2.36 -4.31 -8.58
C THR A 104 -2.19 -2.94 -7.96
N LEU A 105 -1.82 -1.94 -8.77
CA LEU A 105 -1.69 -0.54 -8.37
C LEU A 105 -3.00 0.18 -8.69
N MET A 106 -3.78 0.56 -7.69
CA MET A 106 -5.10 1.16 -7.88
C MET A 106 -5.10 2.64 -7.52
N ASP A 107 -5.59 3.48 -8.41
CA ASP A 107 -5.87 4.90 -8.12
C ASP A 107 -7.13 5.39 -8.87
N SER A 108 -7.78 6.42 -8.35
CA SER A 108 -8.92 7.07 -9.00
C SER A 108 -8.51 8.11 -10.03
N LEU A 109 -7.24 8.46 -10.14
CA LEU A 109 -6.70 9.46 -11.06
C LEU A 109 -5.90 8.78 -12.18
N GLN A 110 -6.48 8.69 -13.38
CA GLN A 110 -5.85 8.06 -14.55
C GLN A 110 -4.43 8.56 -14.84
N LYS A 111 -4.17 9.86 -14.66
CA LYS A 111 -2.84 10.43 -14.90
C LYS A 111 -1.73 9.84 -14.03
N ARG A 112 -2.04 9.36 -12.81
CA ARG A 112 -1.10 8.66 -11.94
C ARG A 112 -0.81 7.26 -12.46
N LEU A 113 -1.84 6.58 -12.93
CA LEU A 113 -1.70 5.23 -13.50
C LEU A 113 -0.90 5.25 -14.79
N THR A 114 -1.10 6.27 -15.65
CA THR A 114 -0.28 6.45 -16.86
C THR A 114 1.22 6.56 -16.52
N PHE A 115 1.56 7.30 -15.45
CA PHE A 115 2.93 7.35 -14.95
C PHE A 115 3.40 5.97 -14.48
N LEU A 116 2.57 5.25 -13.71
CA LEU A 116 2.93 3.92 -13.19
C LEU A 116 3.07 2.88 -14.31
N ASP A 117 2.29 2.96 -15.38
CA ASP A 117 2.46 2.12 -16.57
C ASP A 117 3.84 2.35 -17.22
N GLU A 118 4.30 3.60 -17.29
CA GLU A 118 5.65 3.93 -17.76
C GLU A 118 6.74 3.38 -16.83
N VAL A 119 6.59 3.52 -15.51
CA VAL A 119 7.50 2.95 -14.50
C VAL A 119 7.59 1.43 -14.65
N ILE A 120 6.45 0.72 -14.75
CA ILE A 120 6.42 -0.73 -14.89
C ILE A 120 7.21 -1.20 -16.12
N LEU A 121 7.07 -0.51 -17.24
CA LEU A 121 7.77 -0.83 -18.48
C LEU A 121 9.27 -0.52 -18.37
N SER A 122 9.62 0.67 -17.92
CA SER A 122 11.01 1.14 -17.83
C SER A 122 11.86 0.29 -16.89
N LEU A 123 11.30 -0.07 -15.72
CA LEU A 123 11.99 -0.91 -14.75
C LEU A 123 11.82 -2.42 -15.01
N SER A 124 11.09 -2.80 -16.04
CA SER A 124 10.80 -4.20 -16.39
C SER A 124 10.22 -5.02 -15.21
N LEU A 125 9.32 -4.42 -14.43
CA LEU A 125 8.78 -5.02 -13.20
C LEU A 125 7.86 -6.22 -13.44
N ASN A 126 7.46 -6.49 -14.68
CA ASN A 126 6.62 -7.61 -15.07
C ASN A 126 7.40 -8.90 -15.41
N ARG A 127 8.73 -8.91 -15.28
CA ARG A 127 9.57 -10.09 -15.57
C ARG A 127 9.33 -11.26 -14.61
N LYS A 128 9.05 -10.94 -13.35
CA LYS A 128 8.73 -11.91 -12.29
C LYS A 128 7.41 -11.51 -11.65
N GLY A 129 6.41 -12.41 -11.69
CA GLY A 129 5.09 -12.11 -11.18
C GLY A 129 4.35 -11.00 -11.97
N GLU A 130 3.05 -10.97 -11.82
CA GLU A 130 2.19 -10.01 -12.52
C GLU A 130 2.22 -8.64 -11.82
N ILE A 131 2.23 -7.56 -12.60
CA ILE A 131 1.95 -6.21 -12.12
C ILE A 131 1.03 -5.50 -13.11
N GLN A 132 0.01 -4.82 -12.61
CA GLN A 132 -0.96 -4.07 -13.42
C GLN A 132 -1.43 -2.82 -12.70
N THR A 133 -1.88 -1.83 -13.47
CA THR A 133 -2.62 -0.68 -12.97
C THR A 133 -4.12 -0.93 -13.03
N LEU A 134 -4.89 -0.30 -12.13
CA LEU A 134 -6.35 -0.43 -12.06
C LEU A 134 -6.98 0.94 -11.77
N HIS A 135 -7.67 1.48 -12.78
CA HIS A 135 -8.36 2.76 -12.66
C HIS A 135 -9.76 2.59 -12.07
N GLY A 136 -10.07 3.34 -11.04
CA GLY A 136 -11.42 3.41 -10.48
C GLY A 136 -11.44 3.81 -9.00
N ARG A 137 -12.64 3.91 -8.47
CA ARG A 137 -12.86 4.16 -7.04
C ARG A 137 -12.99 2.85 -6.28
N ALA A 138 -12.43 2.80 -5.08
CA ALA A 138 -12.46 1.60 -4.25
C ALA A 138 -13.89 1.11 -4.01
N GLU A 139 -14.82 2.03 -3.78
CA GLU A 139 -16.24 1.72 -3.52
C GLU A 139 -16.94 1.07 -4.73
N GLU A 140 -16.48 1.37 -5.94
CA GLU A 140 -17.04 0.78 -7.17
C GLU A 140 -16.40 -0.58 -7.47
N LEU A 141 -15.08 -0.66 -7.37
CA LEU A 141 -14.32 -1.85 -7.75
C LEU A 141 -14.49 -3.03 -6.76
N SER A 142 -14.72 -2.73 -5.47
CA SER A 142 -14.98 -3.75 -4.44
C SER A 142 -16.48 -3.96 -4.15
N ALA A 143 -17.37 -3.41 -4.99
CA ALA A 143 -18.81 -3.57 -4.85
C ALA A 143 -19.21 -5.06 -4.96
N PRO A 144 -20.32 -5.49 -4.31
CA PRO A 144 -20.86 -6.84 -4.47
C PRO A 144 -21.19 -7.16 -5.92
N ALA A 145 -20.96 -8.39 -6.37
CA ALA A 145 -21.16 -8.84 -7.77
C ALA A 145 -22.55 -8.45 -8.33
N LYS A 146 -23.61 -8.53 -7.52
CA LYS A 146 -24.96 -8.12 -7.91
C LYS A 146 -25.13 -6.63 -8.26
N LYS A 147 -24.16 -5.78 -7.89
CA LYS A 147 -24.12 -4.35 -8.18
C LYS A 147 -23.20 -4.04 -9.36
N LEU A 148 -22.43 -5.01 -9.85
CA LEU A 148 -21.50 -4.87 -10.97
C LEU A 148 -22.21 -5.19 -12.29
N ARG A 149 -21.69 -4.65 -13.40
CA ARG A 149 -22.05 -5.11 -14.74
C ARG A 149 -21.47 -6.51 -14.97
N GLN A 150 -22.07 -7.28 -15.86
CA GLN A 150 -21.67 -8.69 -16.08
C GLN A 150 -20.24 -8.87 -16.63
N ASP A 151 -19.69 -7.83 -17.24
CA ASP A 151 -18.38 -7.81 -17.90
C ASP A 151 -17.26 -7.21 -17.01
N VAL A 152 -17.59 -6.78 -15.79
CA VAL A 152 -16.59 -6.19 -14.86
C VAL A 152 -15.94 -7.28 -14.01
N PRO A 153 -14.60 -7.35 -13.96
CA PRO A 153 -13.91 -8.29 -13.08
C PRO A 153 -14.28 -8.09 -11.61
N ILE A 154 -14.41 -9.19 -10.89
CA ILE A 154 -14.74 -9.17 -9.45
C ILE A 154 -13.44 -9.02 -8.67
N TYR A 155 -13.22 -7.85 -8.07
CA TYR A 155 -12.08 -7.59 -7.19
C TYR A 155 -12.41 -7.76 -5.71
N ARG A 156 -13.71 -7.83 -5.36
CA ARG A 156 -14.16 -8.05 -3.99
C ARG A 156 -13.65 -9.38 -3.44
N GLU A 157 -13.08 -9.33 -2.22
CA GLU A 157 -12.58 -10.51 -1.49
C GLU A 157 -11.65 -11.41 -2.35
N SER A 158 -10.79 -10.77 -3.17
CA SER A 158 -9.94 -11.47 -4.14
C SER A 158 -8.43 -11.32 -3.90
N PHE A 159 -8.02 -10.48 -2.94
CA PHE A 159 -6.61 -10.24 -2.63
C PHE A 159 -6.21 -10.83 -1.28
N ASP A 160 -5.02 -11.42 -1.25
CA ASP A 160 -4.42 -11.95 -0.02
C ASP A 160 -3.96 -10.81 0.88
N PHE A 161 -3.40 -9.75 0.25
CA PHE A 161 -2.95 -8.53 0.92
C PHE A 161 -3.52 -7.30 0.26
N VAL A 162 -3.96 -6.37 1.09
CA VAL A 162 -4.34 -5.01 0.70
C VAL A 162 -3.44 -4.06 1.48
N VAL A 163 -2.77 -3.15 0.78
CA VAL A 163 -1.95 -2.11 1.39
C VAL A 163 -2.52 -0.75 1.04
N SER A 164 -2.34 0.23 1.92
CA SER A 164 -2.68 1.63 1.62
C SER A 164 -1.90 2.58 2.51
N ARG A 165 -1.42 3.70 1.94
CA ARG A 165 -0.67 4.73 2.64
C ARG A 165 -1.28 6.11 2.43
N ALA A 166 -1.52 6.85 3.53
CA ALA A 166 -1.88 8.28 3.54
C ALA A 166 -3.12 8.71 2.73
N VAL A 167 -4.16 7.84 2.63
CA VAL A 167 -5.35 8.13 1.80
C VAL A 167 -6.47 8.82 2.60
N ALA A 168 -6.77 8.34 3.83
CA ALA A 168 -7.89 8.82 4.64
C ALA A 168 -7.72 8.39 6.11
N ASN A 169 -8.64 8.84 6.98
CA ASN A 169 -8.71 8.27 8.34
C ASN A 169 -9.05 6.77 8.28
N LEU A 170 -8.70 6.03 9.34
CA LEU A 170 -8.78 4.58 9.37
C LEU A 170 -10.20 4.03 9.19
N SER A 171 -11.23 4.69 9.74
CA SER A 171 -12.63 4.27 9.54
C SER A 171 -13.03 4.31 8.06
N THR A 172 -12.72 5.41 7.37
CA THR A 172 -12.96 5.57 5.94
C THR A 172 -12.11 4.61 5.11
N LEU A 173 -10.82 4.53 5.44
CA LEU A 173 -9.87 3.68 4.74
C LEU A 173 -10.23 2.19 4.86
N SER A 174 -10.74 1.78 6.02
CA SER A 174 -11.23 0.42 6.22
C SER A 174 -12.37 0.07 5.27
N GLU A 175 -13.29 0.99 5.02
CA GLU A 175 -14.39 0.76 4.05
C GLU A 175 -13.89 0.70 2.59
N TYR A 176 -12.79 1.40 2.27
CA TYR A 176 -12.15 1.29 0.97
C TYR A 176 -11.38 -0.01 0.77
N CYS A 177 -10.69 -0.49 1.81
CA CYS A 177 -9.69 -1.55 1.69
C CYS A 177 -10.20 -2.94 2.08
N ILE A 178 -10.92 -3.09 3.21
CA ILE A 178 -11.36 -4.39 3.73
C ILE A 178 -12.23 -5.19 2.73
N PRO A 179 -13.11 -4.56 1.91
CA PRO A 179 -13.90 -5.32 0.94
C PRO A 179 -13.08 -6.01 -0.16
N PHE A 180 -11.84 -5.61 -0.42
CA PHE A 180 -10.94 -6.31 -1.35
C PHE A 180 -10.28 -7.54 -0.74
N VAL A 181 -10.12 -7.57 0.60
CA VAL A 181 -9.38 -8.62 1.31
C VAL A 181 -10.15 -9.93 1.29
N LYS A 182 -9.50 -11.04 0.94
CA LYS A 182 -10.02 -12.41 1.14
C LYS A 182 -10.24 -12.72 2.62
N ILE A 183 -11.12 -13.67 2.92
CA ILE A 183 -11.21 -14.23 4.27
C ILE A 183 -9.84 -14.83 4.64
N ASN A 184 -9.37 -14.54 5.85
CA ASN A 184 -8.03 -14.81 6.39
C ASN A 184 -6.89 -14.00 5.77
N GLY A 185 -7.12 -13.17 4.76
CA GLY A 185 -6.15 -12.21 4.24
C GLY A 185 -6.00 -10.99 5.15
N PHE A 186 -5.12 -10.06 4.75
CA PHE A 186 -4.71 -8.94 5.59
C PHE A 186 -4.86 -7.59 4.87
N PHE A 187 -5.26 -6.59 5.64
CA PHE A 187 -5.13 -5.18 5.27
C PHE A 187 -4.07 -4.52 6.15
N LEU A 188 -3.08 -3.90 5.50
CA LEU A 188 -1.98 -3.18 6.12
C LEU A 188 -2.13 -1.69 5.85
N SER A 189 -2.37 -0.93 6.90
CA SER A 189 -2.52 0.54 6.83
C SER A 189 -1.27 1.22 7.35
N TYR A 190 -0.61 2.00 6.47
CA TYR A 190 0.53 2.86 6.84
C TYR A 190 0.02 4.20 7.35
N LYS A 191 0.53 4.63 8.49
CA LYS A 191 0.13 5.87 9.15
C LYS A 191 1.33 6.70 9.62
N ALA A 192 1.15 8.00 9.67
CA ALA A 192 2.11 8.91 10.27
C ALA A 192 1.81 9.10 11.76
N GLY A 193 2.87 9.08 12.60
CA GLY A 193 2.77 9.40 14.03
C GLY A 193 1.91 8.44 14.85
N HIS A 194 1.28 9.00 15.89
CA HIS A 194 0.41 8.30 16.82
C HIS A 194 -0.99 8.07 16.24
N VAL A 195 -1.56 6.92 16.51
CA VAL A 195 -2.82 6.46 15.88
C VAL A 195 -3.88 5.96 16.85
N GLU A 196 -3.64 6.07 18.15
CA GLU A 196 -4.46 5.47 19.21
C GLU A 196 -5.93 5.91 19.12
N ASP A 197 -6.17 7.21 19.01
CA ASP A 197 -7.54 7.76 18.89
C ASP A 197 -8.19 7.34 17.57
N GLU A 198 -7.43 7.34 16.47
CA GLU A 198 -7.89 6.92 15.15
C GLU A 198 -8.27 5.44 15.14
N VAL A 199 -7.46 4.60 15.79
CA VAL A 199 -7.73 3.17 15.97
C VAL A 199 -9.00 2.94 16.77
N GLN A 200 -9.17 3.60 17.92
CA GLN A 200 -10.37 3.48 18.74
C GLN A 200 -11.64 3.83 17.96
N GLN A 201 -11.62 4.91 17.20
CA GLN A 201 -12.75 5.34 16.37
C GLN A 201 -13.08 4.34 15.24
N ALA A 202 -12.07 3.61 14.75
CA ALA A 202 -12.22 2.68 13.63
C ALA A 202 -12.62 1.26 14.03
N VAL A 203 -12.49 0.85 15.29
CA VAL A 203 -12.76 -0.54 15.75
C VAL A 203 -14.12 -1.05 15.28
N LYS A 204 -15.17 -0.25 15.48
CA LYS A 204 -16.53 -0.65 15.08
C LYS A 204 -16.68 -0.76 13.56
N ALA A 205 -16.12 0.21 12.80
CA ALA A 205 -16.10 0.18 11.35
C ALA A 205 -15.41 -1.08 10.82
N ILE A 206 -14.22 -1.38 11.33
CA ILE A 206 -13.44 -2.57 10.97
C ILE A 206 -14.23 -3.85 11.25
N SER A 207 -14.82 -3.96 12.43
CA SER A 207 -15.66 -5.11 12.80
C SER A 207 -16.88 -5.26 11.90
N LEU A 208 -17.58 -4.17 11.56
CA LEU A 208 -18.74 -4.20 10.65
C LEU A 208 -18.34 -4.70 9.26
N LEU A 209 -17.16 -4.33 8.79
CA LEU A 209 -16.62 -4.73 7.48
C LEU A 209 -16.06 -6.17 7.46
N GLY A 210 -16.04 -6.84 8.62
CA GLY A 210 -15.57 -8.22 8.76
C GLY A 210 -14.11 -8.36 9.11
N GLY A 211 -13.42 -7.27 9.47
CA GLY A 211 -12.03 -7.25 9.93
C GLY A 211 -11.86 -7.31 11.43
N GLU A 212 -10.65 -7.61 11.87
CA GLU A 212 -10.17 -7.56 13.26
C GLU A 212 -8.76 -6.97 13.27
N ILE A 213 -8.50 -6.01 14.17
CA ILE A 213 -7.15 -5.46 14.37
C ILE A 213 -6.32 -6.52 15.08
N ILE A 214 -5.27 -6.99 14.42
CA ILE A 214 -4.33 -7.97 14.98
C ILE A 214 -3.21 -7.27 15.73
N GLN A 215 -2.71 -6.16 15.16
CA GLN A 215 -1.62 -5.41 15.77
C GLN A 215 -1.64 -3.96 15.33
N VAL A 216 -1.22 -3.09 16.24
CA VAL A 216 -0.80 -1.71 15.99
C VAL A 216 0.67 -1.64 16.36
N TYR A 217 1.53 -1.35 15.39
CA TYR A 217 2.97 -1.30 15.59
C TYR A 217 3.50 0.11 15.33
N PRO A 218 3.78 0.89 16.39
CA PRO A 218 4.47 2.16 16.26
C PRO A 218 5.98 1.90 16.06
N TYR A 219 6.61 2.66 15.18
CA TYR A 219 8.05 2.60 14.94
C TYR A 219 8.60 3.97 14.60
N THR A 220 9.92 4.11 14.73
CA THR A 220 10.64 5.30 14.30
C THR A 220 11.50 4.91 13.10
N LEU A 221 11.50 5.74 12.05
CA LEU A 221 12.36 5.48 10.89
C LEU A 221 13.83 5.48 11.32
N PRO A 222 14.66 4.54 10.83
CA PRO A 222 16.07 4.47 11.17
C PRO A 222 16.78 5.82 11.04
N ASN A 223 17.68 6.11 11.96
CA ASN A 223 18.47 7.36 11.99
C ASN A 223 17.62 8.64 11.84
N SER A 224 16.45 8.66 12.48
CA SER A 224 15.57 9.84 12.50
C SER A 224 14.67 9.86 13.73
N GLU A 225 13.96 10.97 13.95
CA GLU A 225 12.89 11.09 14.96
C GLU A 225 11.48 10.93 14.37
N ILE A 226 11.40 10.51 13.11
CA ILE A 226 10.14 10.45 12.37
C ILE A 226 9.36 9.21 12.78
N GLN A 227 8.25 9.44 13.47
CA GLN A 227 7.37 8.38 13.94
C GLN A 227 6.37 7.95 12.89
N ARG A 228 6.13 6.65 12.84
CA ARG A 228 5.19 5.96 11.97
C ARG A 228 4.42 4.93 12.76
N SER A 229 3.30 4.49 12.20
CA SER A 229 2.54 3.36 12.73
C SER A 229 2.04 2.48 11.59
N ILE A 230 2.06 1.18 11.81
CA ILE A 230 1.44 0.19 10.94
C ILE A 230 0.28 -0.43 11.70
N ILE A 231 -0.88 -0.53 11.03
CA ILE A 231 -2.04 -1.20 11.58
C ILE A 231 -2.31 -2.43 10.73
N LEU A 232 -2.19 -3.61 11.34
CA LEU A 232 -2.46 -4.90 10.72
C LEU A 232 -3.88 -5.33 11.06
N ILE A 233 -4.71 -5.51 10.04
CA ILE A 233 -6.10 -5.93 10.14
C ILE A 233 -6.27 -7.24 9.38
N GLN A 234 -6.76 -8.28 10.04
CA GLN A 234 -7.09 -9.56 9.40
C GLN A 234 -8.58 -9.61 9.06
N LYS A 235 -8.90 -10.10 7.87
CA LYS A 235 -10.27 -10.36 7.45
C LYS A 235 -10.76 -11.67 8.07
N LYS A 236 -11.73 -11.60 8.96
CA LYS A 236 -12.29 -12.77 9.68
C LYS A 236 -13.57 -13.31 9.05
N ARG A 237 -14.35 -12.47 8.39
CA ARG A 237 -15.64 -12.84 7.77
C ARG A 237 -15.92 -11.97 6.55
N SER A 238 -16.83 -12.41 5.69
CA SER A 238 -17.23 -11.64 4.51
C SER A 238 -17.81 -10.28 4.88
N THR A 239 -17.45 -9.27 4.09
CA THR A 239 -18.02 -7.93 4.22
C THR A 239 -19.50 -7.97 3.83
N PRO A 240 -20.43 -7.43 4.64
CA PRO A 240 -21.85 -7.38 4.31
C PRO A 240 -22.11 -6.67 2.96
N SER A 241 -23.17 -7.07 2.26
CA SER A 241 -23.44 -6.60 0.88
C SER A 241 -23.89 -5.15 0.77
N GLU A 242 -24.19 -4.47 1.87
CA GLU A 242 -24.41 -3.03 1.93
C GLU A 242 -23.09 -2.24 1.78
N TYR A 243 -21.94 -2.84 2.09
CA TYR A 243 -20.63 -2.21 1.99
C TYR A 243 -19.83 -2.71 0.79
N PRO A 244 -18.99 -1.87 0.17
CA PRO A 244 -18.87 -0.44 0.48
C PRO A 244 -20.12 0.33 0.11
N ARG A 245 -20.33 1.44 0.80
CA ARG A 245 -21.40 2.40 0.49
C ARG A 245 -21.10 3.14 -0.82
N LYS A 246 -22.05 3.92 -1.31
CA LYS A 246 -21.91 4.69 -2.56
C LYS A 246 -20.65 5.58 -2.54
N PRO A 247 -20.00 5.80 -3.70
CA PRO A 247 -18.82 6.64 -3.82
C PRO A 247 -18.96 7.99 -3.13
N GLY A 248 -17.93 8.37 -2.35
CA GLY A 248 -17.86 9.60 -1.59
C GLY A 248 -18.64 9.60 -0.27
N LEU A 249 -19.49 8.61 0.01
CA LEU A 249 -20.20 8.52 1.29
C LEU A 249 -19.26 8.12 2.45
N PRO A 250 -18.31 7.18 2.29
CA PRO A 250 -17.37 6.84 3.34
C PRO A 250 -16.58 8.04 3.88
N SER A 251 -16.12 8.95 3.01
CA SER A 251 -15.37 10.13 3.41
C SER A 251 -16.24 11.21 4.06
N LYS A 252 -17.50 11.37 3.61
CA LYS A 252 -18.42 12.37 4.17
C LYS A 252 -19.04 11.95 5.49
N LYS A 253 -19.25 10.67 5.69
CA LYS A 253 -19.85 10.06 6.89
C LYS A 253 -19.11 8.76 7.21
N PRO A 254 -17.91 8.83 7.82
CA PRO A 254 -17.19 7.62 8.24
C PRO A 254 -18.07 6.73 9.11
N LEU A 255 -17.83 5.41 9.03
CA LEU A 255 -18.46 4.45 9.94
C LEU A 255 -17.93 4.68 11.37
N SER A 256 -18.80 4.67 12.35
CA SER A 256 -18.50 4.91 13.78
C SER A 256 -19.24 3.93 14.67
#